data_b4931fe7922fac08dc92d3a96f90ae84
#
_entry.id   b4931fe7922fac08dc92d3a96f90ae84
#
_cell.length_a   1.000
_cell.length_b   1.000
_cell.length_c   1.000
_cell.angle_alpha   90.00
_cell.angle_beta   90.00
_cell.angle_gamma   90.00
#
_symmetry.space_group_name_H-M   'P 1'
#
loop_
_entity.id
_entity.type
_entity.pdbx_description
1 polymer ?
#
loop_
_entity_poly.entity_id
_entity_poly.type
_entity_poly.pdbx_seq_one_letter_code
_entity_poly.pdbx_strand_id
1 'polypeptide(L)'
;EWQTEKTGVVQIVMYETEDGKVSLGCCSGNLLNNTNLDFAPYILTAAHCITGDNDKPLTSQADLDKWVFRFNYEKPTCSNGAEALSRGKSVIGCTVKSYLPIIEGKGVAKSDGMLLLANSKVPKNYRVYYNGWDRVTARPKGRIVGIHHPSGDAKKISISDKPLEISTWD
;
A
#
# COMPACT_ATOMS: atom_id res chain seq x y z
N GLU A 1 -13.64 -8.82 -14.08
CA GLU A 1 -13.68 -8.93 -12.64
C GLU A 1 -12.58 -8.04 -12.04
N TRP A 2 -12.76 -7.42 -10.88
CA TRP A 2 -11.80 -6.58 -10.13
C TRP A 2 -11.33 -5.29 -10.84
N GLN A 3 -12.02 -4.83 -11.86
CA GLN A 3 -11.63 -3.64 -12.63
C GLN A 3 -11.84 -2.33 -11.83
N THR A 4 -12.76 -2.34 -10.90
CA THR A 4 -13.05 -1.21 -10.00
C THR A 4 -12.05 -1.17 -8.86
N GLU A 5 -11.93 -2.28 -8.11
CA GLU A 5 -11.10 -2.40 -6.90
C GLU A 5 -9.62 -2.15 -7.19
N LYS A 6 -9.12 -2.63 -8.33
CA LYS A 6 -7.72 -2.40 -8.72
C LYS A 6 -7.34 -0.92 -8.83
N THR A 7 -8.30 -0.03 -9.10
CA THR A 7 -8.02 1.40 -9.24
C THR A 7 -7.70 2.08 -7.91
N GLY A 8 -8.08 1.47 -6.79
CA GLY A 8 -7.72 1.90 -5.45
C GLY A 8 -6.35 1.39 -4.98
N VAL A 9 -5.75 0.44 -5.71
CA VAL A 9 -4.41 -0.06 -5.36
C VAL A 9 -3.34 0.82 -6.00
N VAL A 10 -2.40 1.30 -5.19
CA VAL A 10 -1.35 2.23 -5.58
C VAL A 10 0.03 1.62 -5.41
N GLN A 11 0.95 1.98 -6.30
CA GLN A 11 2.36 1.80 -6.06
C GLN A 11 2.86 2.97 -5.20
N ILE A 12 3.52 2.65 -4.11
CA ILE A 12 4.20 3.63 -3.26
C ILE A 12 5.67 3.62 -3.66
N VAL A 13 6.18 4.76 -4.12
CA VAL A 13 7.61 4.97 -4.31
C VAL A 13 8.09 5.78 -3.13
N MET A 14 8.91 5.15 -2.31
CA MET A 14 9.41 5.70 -1.07
C MET A 14 10.75 6.38 -1.31
N TYR A 15 10.92 7.51 -0.70
CA TYR A 15 12.18 8.25 -0.66
C TYR A 15 12.74 8.15 0.75
N GLU A 16 13.98 7.74 0.89
CA GLU A 16 14.65 7.57 2.17
C GLU A 16 16.02 8.19 2.12
N THR A 17 16.37 8.90 3.17
CA THR A 17 17.71 9.50 3.34
C THR A 17 18.36 8.92 4.60
N GLU A 18 19.40 8.13 4.41
CA GLU A 18 20.19 7.56 5.49
C GLU A 18 21.67 7.90 5.28
N ASP A 19 22.32 8.46 6.30
CA ASP A 19 23.74 8.89 6.26
C ASP A 19 24.09 9.76 5.04
N GLY A 20 23.18 10.64 4.62
CA GLY A 20 23.34 11.49 3.46
C GLY A 20 23.22 10.80 2.11
N LYS A 21 22.92 9.51 2.09
CA LYS A 21 22.62 8.75 0.89
C LYS A 21 21.12 8.67 0.67
N VAL A 22 20.71 8.80 -0.58
CA VAL A 22 19.31 8.65 -0.99
C VAL A 22 19.11 7.26 -1.56
N SER A 23 18.10 6.56 -1.05
CA SER A 23 17.58 5.32 -1.61
C SER A 23 16.12 5.46 -2.01
N LEU A 24 15.68 4.60 -2.93
CA LEU A 24 14.30 4.50 -3.35
C LEU A 24 13.81 3.09 -3.09
N GLY A 25 12.74 2.98 -2.31
CA GLY A 25 12.01 1.74 -2.09
C GLY A 25 10.65 1.73 -2.79
N CYS A 26 10.04 0.56 -2.89
CA CYS A 26 8.69 0.43 -3.42
C CYS A 26 7.83 -0.48 -2.54
N CYS A 27 6.61 -0.01 -2.27
CA CYS A 27 5.57 -0.80 -1.59
C CYS A 27 4.26 -0.75 -2.38
N SER A 28 3.33 -1.59 -1.97
CA SER A 28 1.94 -1.51 -2.41
C SER A 28 1.09 -0.84 -1.34
N GLY A 29 0.13 -0.02 -1.74
CA GLY A 29 -0.86 0.55 -0.83
C GLY A 29 -2.27 0.39 -1.36
N ASN A 30 -3.23 0.49 -0.47
CA ASN A 30 -4.65 0.43 -0.81
C ASN A 30 -5.37 1.68 -0.32
N LEU A 31 -5.94 2.44 -1.26
CA LEU A 31 -6.75 3.62 -0.98
C LEU A 31 -8.07 3.17 -0.34
N LEU A 32 -8.34 3.64 0.87
CA LEU A 32 -9.50 3.25 1.66
C LEU A 32 -10.54 4.37 1.75
N ASN A 33 -11.80 3.99 1.79
CA ASN A 33 -12.85 4.88 2.24
C ASN A 33 -12.83 5.02 3.78
N ASN A 34 -13.62 5.92 4.30
CA ASN A 34 -13.82 6.11 5.72
C ASN A 34 -15.32 6.27 6.04
N THR A 35 -15.65 6.24 7.31
CA THR A 35 -17.05 6.36 7.79
C THR A 35 -17.70 7.70 7.49
N ASN A 36 -16.90 8.76 7.28
CA ASN A 36 -17.43 10.09 6.92
C ASN A 36 -17.74 10.21 5.43
N LEU A 37 -17.25 9.27 4.60
CA LEU A 37 -17.41 9.27 3.13
C LEU A 37 -16.96 10.59 2.47
N ASP A 38 -15.91 11.21 3.03
CA ASP A 38 -15.40 12.55 2.64
C ASP A 38 -14.28 12.48 1.58
N PHE A 39 -13.96 11.27 1.13
CA PHE A 39 -12.87 11.00 0.18
C PHE A 39 -11.50 11.48 0.68
N ALA A 40 -11.28 11.49 2.00
CA ALA A 40 -9.94 11.67 2.55
C ALA A 40 -9.05 10.51 2.08
N PRO A 41 -7.85 10.79 1.52
CA PRO A 41 -7.04 9.79 0.83
C PRO A 41 -6.22 8.95 1.83
N TYR A 42 -6.90 8.14 2.62
CA TYR A 42 -6.26 7.17 3.48
C TYR A 42 -5.69 6.02 2.66
N ILE A 43 -4.45 5.65 2.91
CA ILE A 43 -3.76 4.56 2.24
C ILE A 43 -3.25 3.59 3.29
N LEU A 44 -3.73 2.34 3.22
CA LEU A 44 -3.25 1.24 4.05
C LEU A 44 -2.07 0.56 3.36
N THR A 45 -1.00 0.34 4.10
CA THR A 45 0.21 -0.36 3.63
C THR A 45 0.85 -1.12 4.80
N ALA A 46 1.99 -1.74 4.59
CA ALA A 46 2.74 -2.45 5.60
C ALA A 46 3.65 -1.49 6.41
N ALA A 47 3.81 -1.77 7.69
CA ALA A 47 4.70 -0.98 8.55
C ALA A 47 6.17 -1.18 8.21
N HIS A 48 6.57 -2.38 7.76
CA HIS A 48 7.95 -2.66 7.36
C HIS A 48 8.44 -1.79 6.20
N CYS A 49 7.55 -1.11 5.48
CA CYS A 49 7.96 -0.15 4.44
C CYS A 49 8.78 1.02 4.99
N ILE A 50 8.69 1.30 6.31
CA ILE A 50 9.47 2.35 6.99
C ILE A 50 10.12 1.87 8.29
N THR A 51 10.08 0.57 8.58
CA THR A 51 10.65 0.05 9.82
C THR A 51 12.13 -0.22 9.67
N GLY A 52 12.93 0.34 10.57
CA GLY A 52 14.34 0.00 10.74
C GLY A 52 14.56 -1.13 11.73
N ASP A 53 15.83 -1.46 11.97
CA ASP A 53 16.27 -2.57 12.82
C ASP A 53 15.79 -2.48 14.29
N ASN A 54 15.32 -1.31 14.74
CA ASN A 54 14.87 -1.06 16.12
C ASN A 54 13.35 -0.87 16.25
N ASP A 55 12.56 -1.36 15.31
CA ASP A 55 11.09 -1.19 15.26
C ASP A 55 10.62 0.27 15.25
N LYS A 56 11.52 1.20 14.98
CA LYS A 56 11.21 2.63 14.84
C LYS A 56 11.13 3.01 13.37
N PRO A 57 10.25 3.95 13.03
CA PRO A 57 10.27 4.51 11.69
C PRO A 57 11.64 5.12 11.37
N LEU A 58 12.27 4.68 10.29
CA LEU A 58 13.52 5.28 9.76
C LEU A 58 13.26 6.58 9.03
N THR A 59 12.06 6.73 8.48
CA THR A 59 11.72 7.78 7.53
C THR A 59 11.29 9.05 8.25
N SER A 60 11.93 10.17 7.92
CA SER A 60 11.57 11.50 8.41
C SER A 60 10.30 12.03 7.72
N GLN A 61 9.63 13.03 8.33
CA GLN A 61 8.54 13.72 7.66
C GLN A 61 9.00 14.39 6.36
N ALA A 62 10.23 14.91 6.31
CA ALA A 62 10.81 15.51 5.13
C ALA A 62 10.97 14.49 3.96
N ASP A 63 11.18 13.23 4.26
CA ASP A 63 11.21 12.16 3.27
C ASP A 63 9.79 11.71 2.91
N LEU A 64 8.89 11.56 3.90
CA LEU A 64 7.47 11.29 3.65
C LEU A 64 6.81 12.32 2.73
N ASP A 65 7.22 13.58 2.80
CA ASP A 65 6.73 14.65 1.92
C ASP A 65 7.17 14.48 0.45
N LYS A 66 8.15 13.61 0.19
CA LYS A 66 8.63 13.27 -1.17
C LYS A 66 8.09 11.95 -1.69
N TRP A 67 7.40 11.16 -0.87
CA TRP A 67 6.85 9.88 -1.30
C TRP A 67 5.84 10.09 -2.42
N VAL A 68 5.85 9.16 -3.39
CA VAL A 68 4.99 9.25 -4.58
C VAL A 68 4.02 8.07 -4.59
N PHE A 69 2.73 8.38 -4.61
CA PHE A 69 1.64 7.41 -4.76
C PHE A 69 1.20 7.38 -6.21
N ARG A 70 1.58 6.33 -6.94
CA ARG A 70 1.27 6.18 -8.38
C ARG A 70 0.00 5.36 -8.56
N PHE A 71 -1.02 5.99 -9.14
CA PHE A 71 -2.30 5.36 -9.47
C PHE A 71 -2.29 4.79 -10.88
N ASN A 72 -2.99 3.67 -11.07
CA ASN A 72 -3.17 3.03 -12.37
C ASN A 72 -1.82 2.73 -13.09
N TYR A 73 -0.78 2.45 -12.32
CA TYR A 73 0.48 1.95 -12.87
C TYR A 73 0.32 0.46 -13.18
N GLU A 74 -0.13 0.17 -14.39
CA GLU A 74 -0.47 -1.17 -14.84
C GLU A 74 -0.18 -1.35 -16.32
N LYS A 75 -0.03 -2.60 -16.74
CA LYS A 75 0.09 -2.95 -18.17
C LYS A 75 -1.28 -2.96 -18.82
N PRO A 76 -1.39 -2.59 -20.12
CA PRO A 76 -2.66 -2.58 -20.82
C PRO A 76 -3.22 -3.99 -21.04
N THR A 77 -2.37 -5.00 -21.05
CA THR A 77 -2.70 -6.41 -21.22
C THR A 77 -1.94 -7.29 -20.24
N CYS A 78 -2.33 -8.56 -20.14
CA CYS A 78 -1.62 -9.56 -19.33
C CYS A 78 -0.30 -10.05 -19.95
N SER A 79 0.09 -9.56 -21.11
CA SER A 79 1.33 -9.97 -21.76
C SER A 79 2.56 -9.38 -21.06
N ASN A 80 3.63 -10.17 -20.94
CA ASN A 80 4.86 -9.73 -20.29
C ASN A 80 5.65 -8.68 -21.09
N GLY A 81 5.40 -8.55 -22.39
CA GLY A 81 6.10 -7.63 -23.30
C GLY A 81 5.54 -6.20 -23.34
N ALA A 82 4.37 -5.94 -22.76
CA ALA A 82 3.79 -4.61 -22.79
C ALA A 82 4.42 -3.69 -21.73
N GLU A 83 4.70 -2.44 -22.10
CA GLU A 83 5.14 -1.42 -21.13
C GLU A 83 4.00 -1.03 -20.19
N ALA A 84 4.35 -0.77 -18.93
CA ALA A 84 3.41 -0.28 -17.95
C ALA A 84 3.09 1.20 -18.21
N LEU A 85 1.81 1.53 -18.22
CA LEU A 85 1.35 2.90 -18.42
C LEU A 85 1.09 3.54 -17.05
N SER A 86 1.91 4.49 -16.63
CA SER A 86 1.65 5.27 -15.40
C SER A 86 0.68 6.43 -15.64
N ARG A 87 0.53 6.87 -16.85
CA ARG A 87 -0.31 8.01 -17.29
C ARG A 87 -0.15 9.27 -16.43
N GLY A 88 0.96 9.42 -15.71
CA GLY A 88 1.25 10.58 -14.86
C GLY A 88 0.28 10.82 -13.70
N LYS A 89 -0.46 9.80 -13.26
CA LYS A 89 -1.44 9.91 -12.17
C LYS A 89 -0.76 9.66 -10.83
N SER A 90 -0.23 10.69 -10.21
CA SER A 90 0.45 10.58 -8.92
C SER A 90 0.00 11.66 -7.94
N VAL A 91 0.05 11.31 -6.65
CA VAL A 91 -0.08 12.22 -5.51
C VAL A 91 1.23 12.15 -4.73
N ILE A 92 1.70 13.27 -4.22
CA ILE A 92 2.99 13.37 -3.55
C ILE A 92 2.79 13.76 -2.09
N GLY A 93 3.57 13.12 -1.22
CA GLY A 93 3.64 13.40 0.20
C GLY A 93 2.51 12.76 1.01
N CYS A 94 2.83 12.43 2.25
CA CYS A 94 1.89 11.87 3.21
C CYS A 94 2.31 12.13 4.66
N THR A 95 1.37 11.86 5.57
CA THR A 95 1.61 11.76 7.02
C THR A 95 1.20 10.39 7.51
N VAL A 96 1.94 9.84 8.49
CA VAL A 96 1.56 8.59 9.17
C VAL A 96 0.44 8.88 10.17
N LYS A 97 -0.65 8.14 10.08
CA LYS A 97 -1.81 8.22 10.99
C LYS A 97 -1.83 7.10 12.01
N SER A 98 -1.35 5.91 11.63
CA SER A 98 -1.20 4.77 12.53
C SER A 98 -0.02 3.93 12.06
N TYR A 99 0.76 3.43 13.00
CA TYR A 99 1.94 2.63 12.77
C TYR A 99 1.97 1.47 13.76
N LEU A 100 1.90 0.26 13.25
CA LEU A 100 1.88 -0.98 14.01
C LEU A 100 2.98 -1.91 13.46
N PRO A 101 4.23 -1.76 13.92
CA PRO A 101 5.35 -2.57 13.43
C PRO A 101 5.21 -4.04 13.85
N ILE A 102 5.97 -4.90 13.18
CA ILE A 102 6.23 -6.26 13.64
C ILE A 102 7.19 -6.17 14.82
N ILE A 103 6.74 -6.54 16.01
CA ILE A 103 7.61 -6.58 17.20
C ILE A 103 8.03 -8.03 17.44
N GLU A 104 9.31 -8.33 17.30
CA GLU A 104 9.83 -9.65 17.57
C GLU A 104 9.91 -9.95 19.07
N GLY A 105 9.58 -11.18 19.46
CA GLY A 105 10.00 -11.78 20.74
C GLY A 105 9.19 -11.46 21.99
N LYS A 106 8.09 -10.68 21.97
CA LYS A 106 7.40 -10.27 23.22
C LYS A 106 5.95 -10.75 23.37
N GLY A 107 5.49 -11.75 22.63
CA GLY A 107 4.12 -12.31 22.80
C GLY A 107 2.98 -11.31 22.52
N VAL A 108 3.28 -10.12 22.02
CA VAL A 108 2.30 -9.11 21.63
C VAL A 108 1.79 -9.45 20.23
N ALA A 109 0.51 -9.22 19.98
CA ALA A 109 -0.07 -9.39 18.65
C ALA A 109 0.75 -8.57 17.63
N LYS A 110 1.47 -9.29 16.80
CA LYS A 110 2.31 -8.70 15.76
C LYS A 110 1.40 -8.25 14.62
N SER A 111 1.48 -6.99 14.26
CA SER A 111 0.76 -6.44 13.12
C SER A 111 1.77 -5.70 12.27
N ASP A 112 1.75 -5.91 10.97
CA ASP A 112 2.59 -5.20 10.02
C ASP A 112 1.71 -4.19 9.26
N GLY A 113 1.09 -3.28 10.01
CA GLY A 113 0.11 -2.34 9.47
C GLY A 113 0.52 -0.90 9.62
N MET A 114 0.34 -0.10 8.55
CA MET A 114 0.53 1.34 8.58
C MET A 114 -0.58 2.03 7.80
N LEU A 115 -1.17 3.06 8.42
CA LEU A 115 -2.16 3.92 7.79
C LEU A 115 -1.54 5.29 7.50
N LEU A 116 -1.55 5.67 6.26
CA LEU A 116 -1.09 6.96 5.75
C LEU A 116 -2.27 7.83 5.37
N LEU A 117 -2.08 9.14 5.43
CA LEU A 117 -2.96 10.13 4.80
C LEU A 117 -2.13 10.92 3.80
N ALA A 118 -2.47 10.84 2.52
CA ALA A 118 -1.80 11.64 1.50
C ALA A 118 -2.04 13.15 1.71
N ASN A 119 -1.02 13.97 1.42
CA ASN A 119 -1.04 15.42 1.67
C ASN A 119 -2.05 16.18 0.79
N SER A 120 -2.51 15.56 -0.30
CA SER A 120 -3.51 16.16 -1.18
C SER A 120 -4.57 15.15 -1.60
N LYS A 121 -5.78 15.65 -1.89
CA LYS A 121 -6.87 14.82 -2.42
C LYS A 121 -6.51 14.22 -3.76
N VAL A 122 -6.97 13.00 -4.01
CA VAL A 122 -6.81 12.36 -5.31
C VAL A 122 -7.69 13.06 -6.35
N PRO A 123 -7.13 13.56 -7.47
CA PRO A 123 -7.92 14.23 -8.50
C PRO A 123 -9.02 13.33 -9.09
N LYS A 124 -10.22 13.85 -9.27
CA LYS A 124 -11.38 13.08 -9.77
C LYS A 124 -11.13 12.42 -11.13
N ASN A 125 -10.32 13.06 -11.99
CA ASN A 125 -9.97 12.51 -13.31
C ASN A 125 -9.04 11.30 -13.24
N TYR A 126 -8.51 10.92 -12.06
CA TYR A 126 -7.79 9.66 -11.88
C TYR A 126 -8.74 8.45 -11.90
N ARG A 127 -10.03 8.68 -11.61
CA ARG A 127 -11.08 7.64 -11.61
C ARG A 127 -10.70 6.47 -10.71
N VAL A 128 -10.29 6.78 -9.49
CA VAL A 128 -9.95 5.78 -8.47
C VAL A 128 -11.16 5.36 -7.67
N TYR A 129 -11.11 4.16 -7.14
CA TYR A 129 -12.08 3.65 -6.20
C TYR A 129 -11.48 3.64 -4.79
N TYR A 130 -12.25 4.10 -3.81
CA TYR A 130 -11.90 4.01 -2.40
C TYR A 130 -12.42 2.68 -1.87
N ASN A 131 -11.52 1.73 -1.69
CA ASN A 131 -11.87 0.38 -1.28
C ASN A 131 -12.50 0.34 0.12
N GLY A 132 -13.40 -0.60 0.32
CA GLY A 132 -13.95 -0.90 1.63
C GLY A 132 -12.93 -1.57 2.54
N TRP A 133 -13.25 -1.62 3.82
CA TRP A 133 -12.47 -2.33 4.83
C TRP A 133 -13.41 -3.03 5.80
N ASP A 134 -12.90 -4.08 6.40
CA ASP A 134 -13.60 -4.85 7.42
C ASP A 134 -12.66 -5.18 8.57
N ARG A 135 -13.14 -5.11 9.79
CA ARG A 135 -12.39 -5.44 11.02
C ARG A 135 -12.97 -6.61 11.79
N VAL A 136 -13.87 -7.38 11.19
CA VAL A 136 -14.38 -8.59 11.82
C VAL A 136 -13.25 -9.61 12.01
N THR A 137 -13.28 -10.34 13.11
CA THR A 137 -12.29 -11.36 13.42
C THR A 137 -12.52 -12.68 12.66
N ALA A 138 -13.68 -12.83 12.04
CA ALA A 138 -13.98 -14.00 11.23
C ALA A 138 -13.11 -14.03 9.98
N ARG A 139 -12.47 -15.16 9.73
CA ARG A 139 -11.65 -15.33 8.53
C ARG A 139 -12.53 -15.37 7.27
N PRO A 140 -12.11 -14.67 6.19
CA PRO A 140 -12.76 -14.83 4.91
C PRO A 140 -12.73 -16.30 4.46
N LYS A 141 -13.86 -16.77 3.95
CA LYS A 141 -13.99 -18.11 3.37
C LYS A 141 -14.05 -18.01 1.85
N GLY A 142 -13.47 -19.00 1.18
CA GLY A 142 -13.50 -19.07 -0.28
C GLY A 142 -12.30 -18.40 -0.95
N ARG A 143 -12.50 -17.96 -2.18
CA ARG A 143 -11.46 -17.37 -3.02
C ARG A 143 -10.95 -16.04 -2.46
N ILE A 144 -9.64 -15.91 -2.37
CA ILE A 144 -8.93 -14.69 -1.95
C ILE A 144 -8.27 -14.06 -3.16
N VAL A 145 -8.38 -12.76 -3.28
CA VAL A 145 -7.76 -11.99 -4.35
C VAL A 145 -6.88 -10.90 -3.75
N GLY A 146 -5.61 -10.92 -4.12
CA GLY A 146 -4.65 -9.87 -3.80
C GLY A 146 -4.29 -9.06 -5.04
N ILE A 147 -4.32 -7.74 -4.94
CA ILE A 147 -3.87 -6.84 -6.01
C ILE A 147 -2.75 -5.99 -5.44
N HIS A 148 -1.59 -5.99 -6.11
CA HIS A 148 -0.37 -5.41 -5.56
C HIS A 148 0.64 -5.04 -6.65
N HIS A 149 1.77 -4.45 -6.25
CA HIS A 149 2.91 -4.09 -7.08
C HIS A 149 4.15 -4.88 -6.63
N PRO A 150 4.30 -6.15 -7.04
CA PRO A 150 5.38 -7.01 -6.56
C PRO A 150 6.73 -6.44 -7.01
N SER A 151 7.67 -6.29 -6.08
CA SER A 151 9.02 -5.73 -6.34
C SER A 151 9.00 -4.40 -7.09
N GLY A 152 7.97 -3.58 -6.87
CA GLY A 152 7.81 -2.30 -7.56
C GLY A 152 7.41 -2.40 -9.04
N ASP A 153 7.07 -3.58 -9.55
CA ASP A 153 6.59 -3.76 -10.93
C ASP A 153 5.16 -3.21 -11.11
N ALA A 154 4.72 -3.19 -12.36
CA ALA A 154 3.35 -2.90 -12.73
C ALA A 154 2.37 -3.80 -11.97
N LYS A 155 1.19 -3.25 -11.69
CA LYS A 155 0.13 -3.93 -10.94
C LYS A 155 -0.11 -5.37 -11.41
N LYS A 156 -0.21 -6.28 -10.44
CA LYS A 156 -0.50 -7.71 -10.63
C LYS A 156 -1.70 -8.11 -9.78
N ILE A 157 -2.30 -9.21 -10.17
CA ILE A 157 -3.36 -9.86 -9.42
C ILE A 157 -2.92 -11.29 -9.06
N SER A 158 -3.10 -11.66 -7.80
CA SER A 158 -2.88 -13.01 -7.28
C SER A 158 -4.22 -13.57 -6.79
N ILE A 159 -4.47 -14.83 -7.08
CA ILE A 159 -5.72 -15.50 -6.72
C ILE A 159 -5.37 -16.79 -5.97
N SER A 160 -6.04 -17.01 -4.84
CA SER A 160 -5.99 -18.26 -4.10
C SER A 160 -7.41 -18.79 -3.92
N ASP A 161 -7.63 -20.06 -4.25
CA ASP A 161 -8.87 -20.77 -3.97
C ASP A 161 -8.87 -21.42 -2.57
N LYS A 162 -7.75 -21.26 -1.83
CA LYS A 162 -7.63 -21.71 -0.44
C LYS A 162 -8.01 -20.58 0.53
N PRO A 163 -8.65 -20.92 1.66
CA PRO A 163 -8.92 -19.95 2.72
C PRO A 163 -7.61 -19.40 3.32
N LEU A 164 -7.70 -18.24 3.98
CA LEU A 164 -6.58 -17.71 4.76
C LEU A 164 -6.31 -18.57 5.99
N GLU A 165 -5.04 -18.87 6.22
CA GLU A 165 -4.55 -19.57 7.40
C GLU A 165 -3.65 -18.65 8.22
N ILE A 166 -3.63 -18.86 9.55
CA ILE A 166 -2.63 -18.21 10.40
C ILE A 166 -1.32 -18.97 10.19
N SER A 167 -0.26 -18.24 9.89
CA SER A 167 1.09 -18.75 9.79
C SER A 167 2.00 -18.00 10.75
N THR A 168 3.10 -18.63 11.13
CA THR A 168 4.22 -18.03 11.86
C THR A 168 5.40 -17.92 10.92
N TRP A 169 6.18 -16.89 11.09
CA TRP A 169 7.50 -16.77 10.46
C TRP A 169 8.51 -17.35 11.44
N ASP A 170 9.23 -18.37 11.00
CA ASP A 170 10.35 -18.98 11.73
C ASP A 170 11.64 -18.21 11.40
#